data_cfffbdd11beb2b67e2d0ad9b59f802f0
#
_entry.id   cfffbdd11beb2b67e2d0ad9b59f802f0
#
_cell.length_a   1.000
_cell.length_b   1.000
_cell.length_c   1.000
_cell.angle_alpha   90.00
_cell.angle_beta   90.00
_cell.angle_gamma   90.00
#
_symmetry.space_group_name_H-M   'P 1'
#
loop_
_entity.id
_entity.type
_entity.pdbx_description
1 polymer ?
#
loop_
_entity_poly.entity_id
_entity_poly.type
_entity_poly.pdbx_seq_one_letter_code
_entity_poly.pdbx_strand_id
1 'polypeptide(L)'
;MPADSRFIALVDAARQAWERHGSDETLFSLAMPVEGIDPLQALPSLAGAEPFQMLWDGAPGLCFAAAGCTQQLNLNGARRFELAQRFSDLSLARLIDASPDSPAQARPRVLLAFSFFPQSSERSADIDTVPSVQAVLPRWQLSRQGRRGWLRIIGTTNSADDARQLAEQLWLKAIALEQLKPNRDSALSTVSINGACSRPWQNRYRTALERGLELIEQEQLHKIVLAV
;
A
#
# COMPACT_ATOMS: atom_id res chain seq x y z
N MET A 1 -1.80 -23.08 -27.78
CA MET A 1 -2.41 -23.39 -26.46
C MET A 1 -3.76 -22.73 -26.41
N PRO A 2 -4.85 -23.36 -25.97
CA PRO A 2 -6.10 -22.64 -25.74
C PRO A 2 -5.83 -21.55 -24.71
N ALA A 3 -6.23 -20.30 -25.00
CA ALA A 3 -6.11 -19.21 -24.07
C ALA A 3 -6.92 -19.54 -22.81
N ASP A 4 -6.35 -19.33 -21.62
CA ASP A 4 -7.05 -19.57 -20.36
C ASP A 4 -8.34 -18.73 -20.34
N SER A 5 -9.46 -19.37 -20.04
CA SER A 5 -10.78 -18.71 -20.04
C SER A 5 -10.84 -17.53 -19.05
N ARG A 6 -10.09 -17.59 -17.95
CA ARG A 6 -9.97 -16.48 -16.98
C ARG A 6 -9.26 -15.28 -17.59
N PHE A 7 -8.22 -15.52 -18.41
CA PHE A 7 -7.52 -14.44 -19.12
C PHE A 7 -8.44 -13.74 -20.13
N ILE A 8 -9.15 -14.53 -20.93
CA ILE A 8 -10.11 -13.97 -21.91
C ILE A 8 -11.16 -13.12 -21.20
N ALA A 9 -11.77 -13.64 -20.14
CA ALA A 9 -12.76 -12.91 -19.35
C ALA A 9 -12.21 -11.60 -18.76
N LEU A 10 -10.96 -11.60 -18.29
CA LEU A 10 -10.29 -10.41 -17.75
C LEU A 10 -10.09 -9.33 -18.83
N VAL A 11 -9.60 -9.73 -20.00
CA VAL A 11 -9.40 -8.83 -21.16
C VAL A 11 -10.74 -8.27 -21.64
N ASP A 12 -11.77 -9.10 -21.74
CA ASP A 12 -13.11 -8.68 -22.16
C ASP A 12 -13.73 -7.70 -21.16
N ALA A 13 -13.57 -7.94 -19.85
CA ALA A 13 -14.02 -7.02 -18.80
C ALA A 13 -13.31 -5.66 -18.90
N ALA A 14 -12.00 -5.66 -19.14
CA ALA A 14 -11.22 -4.43 -19.32
C ALA A 14 -11.73 -3.63 -20.53
N ARG A 15 -11.87 -4.30 -21.69
CA ARG A 15 -12.35 -3.68 -22.91
C ARG A 15 -13.75 -3.09 -22.73
N GLN A 16 -14.70 -3.87 -22.21
CA GLN A 16 -16.08 -3.43 -22.01
C GLN A 16 -16.20 -2.25 -21.03
N ALA A 17 -15.41 -2.23 -19.96
CA ALA A 17 -15.41 -1.13 -19.01
C ALA A 17 -14.84 0.15 -19.65
N TRP A 18 -13.78 0.01 -20.43
CA TRP A 18 -13.21 1.13 -21.19
C TRP A 18 -14.21 1.68 -22.23
N GLU A 19 -14.83 0.84 -23.04
CA GLU A 19 -15.81 1.25 -24.06
C GLU A 19 -17.01 2.02 -23.45
N ARG A 20 -17.39 1.70 -22.22
CA ARG A 20 -18.52 2.38 -21.54
C ARG A 20 -18.14 3.69 -20.87
N HIS A 21 -16.96 3.80 -20.32
CA HIS A 21 -16.61 4.87 -19.37
C HIS A 21 -15.25 5.48 -19.62
N GLY A 22 -14.46 4.94 -20.53
CA GLY A 22 -13.09 5.40 -20.79
C GLY A 22 -13.05 6.81 -21.37
N SER A 23 -12.04 7.55 -20.99
CA SER A 23 -11.66 8.86 -21.54
C SER A 23 -10.15 9.02 -21.37
N ASP A 24 -9.59 10.11 -21.91
CA ASP A 24 -8.18 10.39 -21.74
C ASP A 24 -7.81 10.53 -20.24
N GLU A 25 -6.65 10.00 -19.87
CA GLU A 25 -6.11 10.02 -18.50
C GLU A 25 -7.05 9.39 -17.45
N THR A 26 -7.79 8.36 -17.85
CA THR A 26 -8.69 7.65 -16.94
C THR A 26 -7.92 6.80 -15.95
N LEU A 27 -8.24 6.92 -14.66
CA LEU A 27 -7.84 5.94 -13.66
C LEU A 27 -8.64 4.65 -13.86
N PHE A 28 -7.94 3.57 -14.07
CA PHE A 28 -8.53 2.28 -14.41
C PHE A 28 -8.06 1.19 -13.46
N SER A 29 -8.96 0.30 -13.08
CA SER A 29 -8.70 -0.75 -12.10
C SER A 29 -9.29 -2.08 -12.51
N LEU A 30 -8.52 -3.13 -12.28
CA LEU A 30 -8.91 -4.52 -12.50
C LEU A 30 -8.51 -5.36 -11.29
N ALA A 31 -9.34 -6.34 -10.94
CA ALA A 31 -9.01 -7.32 -9.91
C ALA A 31 -9.31 -8.73 -10.39
N MET A 32 -8.54 -9.70 -9.89
CA MET A 32 -8.80 -11.11 -10.10
C MET A 32 -8.55 -11.91 -8.83
N PRO A 33 -9.28 -13.03 -8.62
CA PRO A 33 -8.98 -13.94 -7.52
C PRO A 33 -7.64 -14.63 -7.72
N VAL A 34 -6.91 -14.84 -6.61
CA VAL A 34 -5.69 -15.63 -6.54
C VAL A 34 -5.76 -16.53 -5.31
N GLU A 35 -5.10 -17.69 -5.34
CA GLU A 35 -5.20 -18.66 -4.26
C GLU A 35 -3.83 -18.96 -3.64
N GLY A 36 -3.83 -19.18 -2.33
CA GLY A 36 -2.64 -19.67 -1.62
C GLY A 36 -1.48 -18.70 -1.50
N ILE A 37 -1.67 -17.42 -1.86
CA ILE A 37 -0.62 -16.41 -1.81
C ILE A 37 -0.60 -15.74 -0.44
N ASP A 38 0.57 -15.73 0.20
CA ASP A 38 0.81 -14.95 1.41
C ASP A 38 1.29 -13.54 1.04
N PRO A 39 0.55 -12.46 1.40
CA PRO A 39 0.93 -11.10 1.08
C PRO A 39 2.32 -10.69 1.56
N LEU A 40 2.78 -11.19 2.73
CA LEU A 40 4.12 -10.92 3.25
C LEU A 40 5.19 -11.52 2.32
N GLN A 41 5.03 -12.79 1.94
CA GLN A 41 5.99 -13.47 1.06
C GLN A 41 5.94 -12.93 -0.38
N ALA A 42 4.77 -12.49 -0.83
CA ALA A 42 4.56 -11.97 -2.17
C ALA A 42 5.05 -10.52 -2.33
N LEU A 43 5.14 -9.73 -1.26
CA LEU A 43 5.43 -8.30 -1.32
C LEU A 43 6.70 -7.95 -2.13
N PRO A 44 7.85 -8.61 -1.95
CA PRO A 44 9.04 -8.32 -2.76
C PRO A 44 8.81 -8.54 -4.27
N SER A 45 8.12 -9.61 -4.63
CA SER A 45 7.77 -9.93 -6.02
C SER A 45 6.70 -8.99 -6.58
N LEU A 46 5.76 -8.56 -5.73
CA LEU A 46 4.73 -7.60 -6.07
C LEU A 46 5.34 -6.24 -6.39
N ALA A 47 6.27 -5.79 -5.53
CA ALA A 47 6.91 -4.49 -5.63
C ALA A 47 7.95 -4.41 -6.77
N GLY A 48 8.76 -5.46 -6.96
CA GLY A 48 9.89 -5.37 -7.89
C GLY A 48 10.84 -4.24 -7.49
N ALA A 49 11.03 -3.26 -8.38
CA ALA A 49 11.86 -2.08 -8.13
C ALA A 49 11.09 -0.85 -7.60
N GLU A 50 9.79 -0.97 -7.37
CA GLU A 50 8.96 0.13 -6.91
C GLU A 50 9.32 0.54 -5.47
N PRO A 51 9.54 1.84 -5.21
CA PRO A 51 9.98 2.30 -3.89
C PRO A 51 8.86 2.21 -2.84
N PHE A 52 7.60 2.40 -3.23
CA PHE A 52 6.49 2.30 -2.30
C PHE A 52 6.10 0.85 -2.06
N GLN A 53 6.15 0.43 -0.80
CA GLN A 53 5.77 -0.88 -0.35
C GLN A 53 5.08 -0.77 1.00
N MET A 54 3.99 -1.48 1.19
CA MET A 54 3.25 -1.52 2.45
C MET A 54 2.68 -2.90 2.70
N LEU A 55 2.76 -3.35 3.94
CA LEU A 55 2.07 -4.52 4.46
C LEU A 55 1.20 -4.11 5.65
N TRP A 56 -0.03 -4.58 5.66
CA TRP A 56 -0.95 -4.45 6.79
C TRP A 56 -1.48 -5.83 7.18
N ASP A 57 -1.21 -6.25 8.40
CA ASP A 57 -1.71 -7.50 8.99
C ASP A 57 -2.22 -7.20 10.41
N GLY A 58 -3.34 -6.50 10.50
CA GLY A 58 -3.83 -5.98 11.77
C GLY A 58 -5.30 -6.28 12.08
N ALA A 59 -6.06 -6.76 11.11
CA ALA A 59 -7.45 -7.13 11.32
C ALA A 59 -7.59 -8.66 11.33
N PRO A 60 -8.44 -9.26 12.18
CA PRO A 60 -8.66 -10.69 12.17
C PRO A 60 -9.00 -11.21 10.76
N GLY A 61 -8.10 -12.02 10.21
CA GLY A 61 -8.30 -12.69 8.94
C GLY A 61 -8.08 -11.87 7.67
N LEU A 62 -7.72 -10.57 7.76
CA LEU A 62 -7.39 -9.74 6.61
C LEU A 62 -5.91 -9.35 6.63
N CYS A 63 -5.16 -9.80 5.64
CA CYS A 63 -3.82 -9.34 5.34
C CYS A 63 -3.82 -8.60 4.00
N PHE A 64 -3.11 -7.47 3.93
CA PHE A 64 -3.10 -6.60 2.77
C PHE A 64 -1.67 -6.14 2.46
N ALA A 65 -1.23 -6.34 1.22
CA ALA A 65 0.01 -5.81 0.71
C ALA A 65 -0.26 -4.84 -0.45
N ALA A 66 0.54 -3.80 -0.54
CA ALA A 66 0.48 -2.84 -1.63
C ALA A 66 1.88 -2.46 -2.10
N ALA A 67 2.02 -2.19 -3.40
CA ALA A 67 3.28 -1.78 -3.98
C ALA A 67 3.09 -0.88 -5.20
N GLY A 68 4.09 -0.03 -5.45
CA GLY A 68 4.07 0.96 -6.51
C GLY A 68 3.05 2.06 -6.28
N CYS A 69 3.11 3.10 -7.08
CA CYS A 69 2.31 4.29 -6.92
C CYS A 69 1.67 4.68 -8.26
N THR A 70 0.34 4.75 -8.30
CA THR A 70 -0.42 5.32 -9.44
C THR A 70 -0.64 6.82 -9.24
N GLN A 71 -1.05 7.21 -8.03
CA GLN A 71 -1.17 8.61 -7.62
C GLN A 71 -0.73 8.76 -6.17
N GLN A 72 -0.15 9.91 -5.84
CA GLN A 72 0.18 10.23 -4.46
C GLN A 72 -0.01 11.72 -4.17
N LEU A 73 -0.25 12.00 -2.89
CA LEU A 73 -0.28 13.32 -2.32
C LEU A 73 0.62 13.35 -1.08
N ASN A 74 1.62 14.22 -1.11
CA ASN A 74 2.49 14.49 0.03
C ASN A 74 2.34 15.95 0.42
N LEU A 75 2.01 16.22 1.69
CA LEU A 75 1.87 17.59 2.15
C LEU A 75 2.08 17.73 3.66
N ASN A 76 2.24 19.00 4.06
CA ASN A 76 2.38 19.42 5.44
C ASN A 76 1.30 20.46 5.78
N GLY A 77 1.09 20.71 7.05
CA GLY A 77 0.26 21.80 7.53
C GLY A 77 -1.08 21.40 8.13
N ALA A 78 -1.84 22.41 8.55
CA ALA A 78 -3.04 22.23 9.38
C ALA A 78 -4.20 21.54 8.62
N ARG A 79 -4.30 21.75 7.30
CA ARG A 79 -5.38 21.19 6.47
C ARG A 79 -5.07 19.78 5.92
N ARG A 80 -4.02 19.12 6.41
CA ARG A 80 -3.54 17.85 5.88
C ARG A 80 -4.60 16.74 5.86
N PHE A 81 -5.45 16.66 6.87
CA PHE A 81 -6.50 15.64 6.96
C PHE A 81 -7.59 15.87 5.92
N GLU A 82 -8.07 17.12 5.80
CA GLU A 82 -9.08 17.52 4.82
C GLU A 82 -8.60 17.26 3.39
N LEU A 83 -7.37 17.66 3.08
CA LEU A 83 -6.81 17.49 1.75
C LEU A 83 -6.54 16.02 1.42
N ALA A 84 -6.10 15.22 2.40
CA ALA A 84 -5.94 13.77 2.22
C ALA A 84 -7.29 13.07 1.98
N GLN A 85 -8.34 13.47 2.70
CA GLN A 85 -9.68 12.96 2.47
C GLN A 85 -10.16 13.33 1.07
N ARG A 86 -10.05 14.61 0.68
CA ARG A 86 -10.45 15.08 -0.65
C ARG A 86 -9.69 14.35 -1.76
N PHE A 87 -8.39 14.13 -1.60
CA PHE A 87 -7.60 13.33 -2.54
C PHE A 87 -8.15 11.91 -2.67
N SER A 88 -8.44 11.25 -1.54
CA SER A 88 -8.99 9.89 -1.52
C SER A 88 -10.33 9.81 -2.23
N ASP A 89 -11.25 10.72 -1.90
CA ASP A 89 -12.58 10.77 -2.46
C ASP A 89 -12.54 11.01 -3.99
N LEU A 90 -11.72 11.95 -4.43
CA LEU A 90 -11.57 12.26 -5.86
C LEU A 90 -10.90 11.13 -6.63
N SER A 91 -9.85 10.51 -6.09
CA SER A 91 -9.16 9.39 -6.73
C SER A 91 -10.08 8.19 -6.90
N LEU A 92 -10.87 7.86 -5.87
CA LEU A 92 -11.79 6.73 -5.93
C LEU A 92 -13.04 7.04 -6.78
N ALA A 93 -13.54 8.28 -6.77
CA ALA A 93 -14.69 8.68 -7.58
C ALA A 93 -14.39 8.70 -9.10
N ARG A 94 -13.13 8.96 -9.47
CA ARG A 94 -12.68 8.98 -10.87
C ARG A 94 -12.22 7.61 -11.38
N LEU A 95 -12.16 6.63 -10.50
CA LEU A 95 -11.65 5.29 -10.84
C LEU A 95 -12.73 4.49 -11.54
N ILE A 96 -12.46 4.05 -12.76
CA ILE A 96 -13.27 3.03 -13.44
C ILE A 96 -12.83 1.67 -12.89
N ASP A 97 -13.72 0.99 -12.17
CA ASP A 97 -13.49 -0.37 -11.70
C ASP A 97 -14.12 -1.38 -12.68
N ALA A 98 -13.27 -2.05 -13.45
CA ALA A 98 -13.72 -3.11 -14.37
C ALA A 98 -14.02 -4.44 -13.65
N SER A 99 -13.94 -4.47 -12.32
CA SER A 99 -14.26 -5.63 -11.48
C SER A 99 -15.18 -5.24 -10.32
N PRO A 100 -16.37 -4.65 -10.61
CA PRO A 100 -17.26 -4.08 -9.58
C PRO A 100 -17.81 -5.13 -8.62
N ASP A 101 -17.95 -6.38 -9.07
CA ASP A 101 -18.46 -7.51 -8.28
C ASP A 101 -17.40 -8.10 -7.34
N SER A 102 -16.21 -7.50 -7.31
CA SER A 102 -15.15 -7.91 -6.38
C SER A 102 -15.62 -7.71 -4.92
N PRO A 103 -15.28 -8.65 -4.01
CA PRO A 103 -15.68 -8.55 -2.62
C PRO A 103 -15.01 -7.33 -1.94
N ALA A 104 -15.58 -6.89 -0.82
CA ALA A 104 -15.17 -5.67 -0.12
C ALA A 104 -13.65 -5.60 0.18
N GLN A 105 -13.02 -6.75 0.49
CA GLN A 105 -11.58 -6.83 0.74
C GLN A 105 -10.73 -6.62 -0.52
N ALA A 106 -11.28 -6.85 -1.71
CA ALA A 106 -10.61 -6.65 -2.99
C ALA A 106 -10.83 -5.25 -3.61
N ARG A 107 -11.66 -4.41 -2.98
CA ARG A 107 -11.94 -3.05 -3.49
C ARG A 107 -10.69 -2.18 -3.49
N PRO A 108 -10.59 -1.22 -4.42
CA PRO A 108 -9.49 -0.27 -4.44
C PRO A 108 -9.43 0.55 -3.15
N ARG A 109 -8.23 0.85 -2.69
CA ARG A 109 -7.97 1.63 -1.47
C ARG A 109 -6.93 2.70 -1.71
N VAL A 110 -7.14 3.86 -1.11
CA VAL A 110 -6.09 4.84 -0.88
C VAL A 110 -5.50 4.58 0.50
N LEU A 111 -4.17 4.52 0.56
CA LEU A 111 -3.42 4.30 1.80
C LEU A 111 -2.99 5.65 2.35
N LEU A 112 -3.24 5.86 3.64
CA LEU A 112 -2.98 7.13 4.31
C LEU A 112 -2.00 6.91 5.46
N ALA A 113 -0.91 7.67 5.45
CA ALA A 113 0.02 7.76 6.57
C ALA A 113 0.08 9.20 7.07
N PHE A 114 -0.03 9.38 8.38
CA PHE A 114 0.00 10.69 9.02
C PHE A 114 1.11 10.74 10.07
N SER A 115 1.90 11.80 10.06
CA SER A 115 2.75 12.11 11.20
C SER A 115 1.90 12.66 12.35
N PHE A 116 2.37 12.46 13.57
CA PHE A 116 1.67 12.96 14.77
C PHE A 116 1.57 14.50 14.77
N PHE A 117 2.62 15.18 14.33
CA PHE A 117 2.70 16.63 14.29
C PHE A 117 2.41 17.19 12.89
N PRO A 118 1.81 18.41 12.79
CA PRO A 118 1.47 19.04 11.51
C PRO A 118 2.67 19.58 10.73
N GLN A 119 3.81 19.71 11.36
CA GLN A 119 5.05 20.17 10.75
C GLN A 119 6.19 19.21 11.08
N SER A 120 6.94 18.83 10.06
CA SER A 120 8.31 18.42 10.28
C SER A 120 9.06 19.66 10.81
N SER A 121 9.69 19.54 11.97
CA SER A 121 10.43 20.67 12.56
C SER A 121 11.42 21.23 11.53
N GLU A 122 11.32 22.53 11.24
CA GLU A 122 12.19 23.29 10.31
C GLU A 122 13.68 23.29 10.70
N ARG A 123 14.09 22.47 11.67
CA ARG A 123 15.42 22.49 12.29
C ARG A 123 16.45 21.51 11.73
N SER A 124 16.18 20.84 10.65
CA SER A 124 17.21 19.99 10.00
C SER A 124 17.18 20.19 8.50
N ALA A 125 18.06 21.06 8.02
CA ALA A 125 18.27 21.32 6.61
C ALA A 125 18.85 20.12 5.81
N ASP A 126 19.11 18.99 6.47
CA ASP A 126 19.86 17.86 5.91
C ASP A 126 19.17 16.48 5.99
N ILE A 127 17.90 16.42 6.38
CA ILE A 127 17.19 15.14 6.36
C ILE A 127 15.96 15.29 5.48
N ASP A 128 15.77 14.41 4.53
CA ASP A 128 14.54 14.27 3.76
C ASP A 128 13.33 14.36 4.71
N THR A 129 12.66 15.51 4.67
CA THR A 129 11.59 15.80 5.63
C THR A 129 10.41 14.90 5.30
N VAL A 130 10.14 13.94 6.18
CA VAL A 130 8.97 13.07 6.06
C VAL A 130 7.73 13.96 6.02
N PRO A 131 6.89 13.88 4.99
CA PRO A 131 5.69 14.71 4.91
C PRO A 131 4.75 14.40 6.09
N SER A 132 4.02 15.41 6.56
CA SER A 132 3.07 15.21 7.66
C SER A 132 1.83 14.41 7.25
N VAL A 133 1.58 14.28 5.95
CA VAL A 133 0.71 13.26 5.38
C VAL A 133 1.26 12.74 4.06
N GLN A 134 1.13 11.45 3.89
CA GLN A 134 1.30 10.76 2.62
C GLN A 134 0.02 10.00 2.31
N ALA A 135 -0.60 10.30 1.16
CA ALA A 135 -1.73 9.56 0.63
C ALA A 135 -1.32 8.91 -0.70
N VAL A 136 -1.50 7.60 -0.82
CA VAL A 136 -1.07 6.84 -1.99
C VAL A 136 -2.23 6.00 -2.52
N LEU A 137 -2.53 6.16 -3.81
CA LEU A 137 -3.29 5.18 -4.57
C LEU A 137 -2.27 4.21 -5.19
N PRO A 138 -2.12 3.00 -4.63
CA PRO A 138 -1.06 2.09 -5.06
C PRO A 138 -1.37 1.48 -6.44
N ARG A 139 -0.30 1.13 -7.15
CA ARG A 139 -0.42 0.42 -8.43
C ARG A 139 -0.89 -1.02 -8.23
N TRP A 140 -0.35 -1.71 -7.23
CA TRP A 140 -0.65 -3.09 -6.92
C TRP A 140 -1.25 -3.20 -5.54
N GLN A 141 -2.30 -4.00 -5.42
CA GLN A 141 -2.92 -4.37 -4.14
C GLN A 141 -3.15 -5.87 -4.13
N LEU A 142 -2.66 -6.53 -3.09
CA LEU A 142 -2.90 -7.93 -2.82
C LEU A 142 -3.59 -8.04 -1.47
N SER A 143 -4.81 -8.52 -1.44
CA SER A 143 -5.56 -8.77 -0.21
C SER A 143 -5.81 -10.26 -0.03
N ARG A 144 -5.74 -10.73 1.22
CA ARG A 144 -6.04 -12.12 1.59
C ARG A 144 -6.99 -12.14 2.78
N GLN A 145 -8.01 -12.96 2.69
CA GLN A 145 -8.88 -13.32 3.80
C GLN A 145 -9.02 -14.84 3.87
N GLY A 146 -8.46 -15.42 4.90
CA GLY A 146 -8.32 -16.87 5.00
C GLY A 146 -7.47 -17.44 3.87
N ARG A 147 -8.06 -18.35 3.06
CA ARG A 147 -7.40 -18.93 1.88
C ARG A 147 -7.62 -18.17 0.58
N ARG A 148 -8.59 -17.25 0.56
CA ARG A 148 -8.95 -16.49 -0.63
C ARG A 148 -8.15 -15.21 -0.70
N GLY A 149 -7.53 -14.96 -1.84
CA GLY A 149 -6.81 -13.74 -2.13
C GLY A 149 -7.37 -13.06 -3.39
N TRP A 150 -7.06 -11.77 -3.51
CA TRP A 150 -7.36 -10.97 -4.70
C TRP A 150 -6.18 -10.09 -5.01
N LEU A 151 -5.75 -10.17 -6.25
CA LEU A 151 -4.75 -9.27 -6.81
C LEU A 151 -5.45 -8.19 -7.62
N ARG A 152 -5.08 -6.94 -7.42
CA ARG A 152 -5.60 -5.77 -8.12
C ARG A 152 -4.46 -4.97 -8.72
N ILE A 153 -4.66 -4.46 -9.92
CA ILE A 153 -3.84 -3.44 -10.56
C ILE A 153 -4.66 -2.16 -10.73
N ILE A 154 -4.00 -1.02 -10.54
CA ILE A 154 -4.54 0.31 -10.83
C ILE A 154 -3.52 1.04 -11.70
N GLY A 155 -3.98 1.69 -12.73
CA GLY A 155 -3.13 2.47 -13.64
C GLY A 155 -3.90 3.56 -14.36
N THR A 156 -3.18 4.44 -15.04
CA THR A 156 -3.78 5.42 -15.95
C THR A 156 -3.84 4.83 -17.35
N THR A 157 -4.96 5.02 -18.04
CA THR A 157 -5.21 4.51 -19.39
C THR A 157 -5.73 5.64 -20.27
N ASN A 158 -5.29 5.65 -21.53
CA ASN A 158 -5.71 6.62 -22.55
C ASN A 158 -6.42 5.93 -23.72
N SER A 159 -6.43 4.60 -23.75
CA SER A 159 -7.00 3.81 -24.82
C SER A 159 -7.51 2.45 -24.33
N ALA A 160 -8.32 1.81 -25.15
CA ALA A 160 -8.73 0.41 -24.92
C ALA A 160 -7.54 -0.57 -24.92
N ASP A 161 -6.49 -0.25 -25.69
CA ASP A 161 -5.27 -1.05 -25.70
C ASP A 161 -4.51 -0.93 -24.38
N ASP A 162 -4.46 0.24 -23.75
CA ASP A 162 -3.85 0.41 -22.41
C ASP A 162 -4.63 -0.39 -21.35
N ALA A 163 -5.97 -0.38 -21.41
CA ALA A 163 -6.81 -1.18 -20.52
C ALA A 163 -6.55 -2.69 -20.72
N ARG A 164 -6.38 -3.14 -21.97
CA ARG A 164 -5.98 -4.50 -22.28
C ARG A 164 -4.60 -4.84 -21.73
N GLN A 165 -3.62 -3.95 -21.89
CA GLN A 165 -2.28 -4.14 -21.35
C GLN A 165 -2.28 -4.24 -19.81
N LEU A 166 -3.12 -3.48 -19.12
CA LEU A 166 -3.30 -3.62 -17.67
C LEU A 166 -3.85 -5.00 -17.31
N ALA A 167 -4.81 -5.53 -18.08
CA ALA A 167 -5.32 -6.89 -17.87
C ALA A 167 -4.23 -7.95 -18.09
N GLU A 168 -3.40 -7.81 -19.13
CA GLU A 168 -2.26 -8.70 -19.39
C GLU A 168 -1.23 -8.64 -18.24
N GLN A 169 -0.90 -7.43 -17.75
CA GLN A 169 0.01 -7.25 -16.61
C GLN A 169 -0.53 -7.90 -15.33
N LEU A 170 -1.83 -7.73 -15.06
CA LEU A 170 -2.49 -8.35 -13.91
C LEU A 170 -2.40 -9.87 -13.99
N TRP A 171 -2.71 -10.43 -15.17
CA TRP A 171 -2.63 -11.86 -15.41
C TRP A 171 -1.22 -12.43 -15.21
N LEU A 172 -0.23 -11.81 -15.85
CA LEU A 172 1.17 -12.26 -15.73
C LEU A 172 1.67 -12.17 -14.29
N LYS A 173 1.32 -11.10 -13.58
CA LYS A 173 1.69 -10.96 -12.17
C LYS A 173 1.02 -12.01 -11.30
N ALA A 174 -0.25 -12.32 -11.54
CA ALA A 174 -0.97 -13.36 -10.81
C ALA A 174 -0.31 -14.73 -10.98
N ILE A 175 0.00 -15.12 -12.22
CA ILE A 175 0.71 -16.38 -12.50
C ILE A 175 2.07 -16.42 -11.79
N ALA A 176 2.83 -15.32 -11.86
CA ALA A 176 4.14 -15.26 -11.21
C ALA A 176 4.03 -15.42 -9.68
N LEU A 177 3.02 -14.80 -9.06
CA LEU A 177 2.78 -14.93 -7.62
C LEU A 177 2.27 -16.32 -7.23
N GLU A 178 1.43 -16.97 -8.04
CA GLU A 178 0.95 -18.34 -7.79
C GLU A 178 2.08 -19.38 -7.90
N GLN A 179 3.13 -19.06 -8.65
CA GLN A 179 4.33 -19.90 -8.77
C GLN A 179 5.33 -19.72 -7.63
N LEU A 180 5.16 -18.69 -6.78
CA LEU A 180 5.98 -18.51 -5.59
C LEU A 180 5.74 -19.70 -4.65
N LYS A 181 6.70 -20.63 -4.59
CA LYS A 181 6.65 -21.72 -3.62
C LYS A 181 6.70 -21.08 -2.22
N PRO A 182 5.82 -21.52 -1.30
CA PRO A 182 5.94 -21.10 0.08
C PRO A 182 7.35 -21.51 0.56
N ASN A 183 8.20 -20.54 0.78
CA ASN A 183 9.56 -20.80 1.27
C ASN A 183 9.43 -21.16 2.75
N ARG A 184 9.24 -22.46 3.05
CA ARG A 184 9.18 -23.00 4.41
C ARG A 184 10.50 -22.85 5.16
N ASP A 185 11.61 -22.64 4.41
CA ASP A 185 12.96 -22.54 4.95
C ASP A 185 13.52 -21.11 4.94
N SER A 186 12.70 -20.10 4.64
CA SER A 186 13.07 -18.74 5.06
C SER A 186 13.02 -18.68 6.58
N ALA A 187 14.01 -19.33 7.22
CA ALA A 187 14.56 -18.80 8.45
C ALA A 187 14.61 -17.28 8.21
N LEU A 188 13.88 -16.55 9.01
CA LEU A 188 13.92 -15.09 9.06
C LEU A 188 15.37 -14.70 8.81
N SER A 189 15.72 -14.42 7.57
CA SER A 189 16.95 -13.69 7.30
C SER A 189 16.75 -12.49 8.15
N THR A 190 17.45 -12.44 9.27
CA THR A 190 17.53 -11.27 10.11
C THR A 190 17.88 -10.17 9.13
N VAL A 191 16.85 -9.46 8.66
CA VAL A 191 17.05 -8.20 7.98
C VAL A 191 17.80 -7.44 9.05
N SER A 192 19.12 -7.41 8.90
CA SER A 192 19.93 -6.44 9.62
C SER A 192 19.30 -5.12 9.21
N ILE A 193 18.41 -4.62 10.05
CA ILE A 193 18.01 -3.23 10.00
C ILE A 193 19.30 -2.49 10.35
N ASN A 194 20.17 -2.36 9.37
CA ASN A 194 21.26 -1.40 9.36
C ASN A 194 20.66 0.01 9.18
N GLY A 195 19.51 0.24 9.80
CA GLY A 195 19.15 1.56 10.24
C GLY A 195 20.23 1.91 11.25
N ALA A 196 21.14 2.80 10.84
CA ALA A 196 22.04 3.45 11.74
C ALA A 196 21.18 4.17 12.78
N CYS A 197 20.71 3.42 13.80
CA CYS A 197 20.24 3.99 15.04
C CYS A 197 21.46 4.73 15.59
N SER A 198 21.57 6.00 15.21
CA SER A 198 22.72 6.80 15.62
C SER A 198 22.75 6.79 17.14
N ARG A 199 23.94 6.53 17.73
CA ARG A 199 24.16 6.61 19.17
C ARG A 199 23.48 7.83 19.83
N PRO A 200 23.42 9.02 19.19
CA PRO A 200 22.68 10.18 19.70
C PRO A 200 21.19 9.93 19.92
N TRP A 201 20.53 9.13 19.07
CA TRP A 201 19.11 8.82 19.24
C TRP A 201 18.89 7.90 20.45
N GLN A 202 19.70 6.85 20.61
CA GLN A 202 19.60 5.95 21.76
C GLN A 202 19.80 6.68 23.09
N ASN A 203 20.74 7.64 23.13
CA ASN A 203 20.97 8.46 24.33
C ASN A 203 19.76 9.37 24.63
N ARG A 204 19.18 10.03 23.61
CA ARG A 204 17.98 10.85 23.78
C ARG A 204 16.79 10.03 24.27
N TYR A 205 16.61 8.83 23.72
CA TYR A 205 15.54 7.92 24.13
C TYR A 205 15.72 7.49 25.58
N ARG A 206 16.95 7.12 25.99
CA ARG A 206 17.26 6.75 27.36
C ARG A 206 16.98 7.90 28.32
N THR A 207 17.47 9.10 28.03
CA THR A 207 17.21 10.28 28.86
C THR A 207 15.72 10.59 28.96
N ALA A 208 14.97 10.48 27.89
CA ALA A 208 13.52 10.67 27.92
C ALA A 208 12.81 9.60 28.77
N LEU A 209 13.26 8.35 28.69
CA LEU A 209 12.75 7.25 29.50
C LEU A 209 13.02 7.46 30.99
N GLU A 210 14.26 7.77 31.35
CA GLU A 210 14.68 8.06 32.73
C GLU A 210 13.84 9.22 33.32
N ARG A 211 13.68 10.30 32.55
CA ARG A 211 12.84 11.42 32.96
C ARG A 211 11.36 11.04 33.10
N GLY A 212 10.85 10.21 32.22
CA GLY A 212 9.47 9.69 32.30
C GLY A 212 9.24 8.86 33.57
N LEU A 213 10.18 8.00 33.92
CA LEU A 213 10.12 7.19 35.15
C LEU A 213 10.15 8.06 36.40
N GLU A 214 11.04 9.07 36.46
CA GLU A 214 11.08 10.05 37.57
C GLU A 214 9.73 10.75 37.77
N LEU A 215 9.05 11.15 36.67
CA LEU A 215 7.75 11.82 36.77
C LEU A 215 6.63 10.87 37.24
N ILE A 216 6.74 9.58 36.95
CA ILE A 216 5.83 8.55 37.47
C ILE A 216 6.09 8.33 38.97
N GLU A 217 7.35 8.20 39.39
CA GLU A 217 7.73 8.04 40.79
C GLU A 217 7.32 9.24 41.65
N GLN A 218 7.33 10.45 41.07
CA GLN A 218 6.85 11.68 41.71
C GLN A 218 5.32 11.85 41.68
N GLU A 219 4.58 10.82 41.19
CA GLU A 219 3.11 10.85 41.02
C GLU A 219 2.59 11.98 40.11
N GLN A 220 3.48 12.60 39.28
CA GLN A 220 3.10 13.66 38.35
C GLN A 220 2.51 13.07 37.06
N LEU A 221 2.82 11.81 36.74
CA LEU A 221 2.26 11.03 35.62
C LEU A 221 1.90 9.63 36.09
N HIS A 222 0.77 9.11 35.64
CA HIS A 222 0.39 7.71 35.86
C HIS A 222 0.93 6.77 34.80
N LYS A 223 1.18 7.28 33.60
CA LYS A 223 1.65 6.50 32.45
C LYS A 223 2.32 7.42 31.43
N ILE A 224 3.38 6.94 30.81
CA ILE A 224 4.00 7.59 29.65
C ILE A 224 4.13 6.58 28.50
N VAL A 225 3.92 7.04 27.28
CA VAL A 225 4.20 6.27 26.06
C VAL A 225 5.17 7.09 25.23
N LEU A 226 6.38 6.56 25.05
CA LEU A 226 7.40 7.18 24.20
C LEU A 226 7.21 6.66 22.77
N ALA A 227 6.95 7.57 21.84
CA ALA A 227 6.97 7.28 20.41
C ALA A 227 8.41 7.38 19.88
N VAL A 228 8.78 6.44 19.03
CA VAL A 228 10.11 6.29 18.45
C VAL A 228 10.01 6.53 16.95
#